data_ab5c934a32a293f49f0a34bd1e6d2310
#
_entry.id   ab5c934a32a293f49f0a34bd1e6d2310
#
_cell.length_a   1.000
_cell.length_b   1.000
_cell.length_c   1.000
_cell.angle_alpha   90.00
_cell.angle_beta   90.00
_cell.angle_gamma   90.00
#
_symmetry.space_group_name_H-M   'P 1'
#
loop_
_entity.id
_entity.type
_entity.pdbx_description
1 polymer ?
#
loop_
_entity_poly.entity_id
_entity_poly.type
_entity_poly.pdbx_seq_one_letter_code
_entity_poly.pdbx_strand_id
1 'polypeptide(L)'
;MLKRNTSTLLLASAIFSITTNAQAEMPGFYAGAQLGYANNHINTTDLVTVNNGTSSVLLPGLNNILLTYRLSFGYQFDQYWAMEFGYRHFNNSNMSIGNNNYIANASTKSSAFDLTAKGILPVTCKLALYAKLGIAYLRPNSQGAVLTFNPSYSGTMNSYAKTLEPTFGLGISYALKPNVPIEFSWNRIQKMGGSNHAPSSDFYALGVSYYFG
;
A
#
# COMPACT_ATOMS: atom_id res chain seq x y z
N MET A 1 29.37 -32.95 -14.62
CA MET A 1 29.59 -31.86 -15.58
C MET A 1 28.58 -30.75 -15.28
N LEU A 2 28.98 -29.77 -14.49
CA LEU A 2 28.14 -28.60 -14.19
C LEU A 2 28.44 -27.50 -15.22
N LYS A 3 27.48 -27.19 -16.08
CA LYS A 3 27.54 -25.98 -16.91
C LYS A 3 27.14 -24.80 -16.04
N ARG A 4 28.10 -24.00 -15.61
CA ARG A 4 27.88 -22.70 -14.93
C ARG A 4 27.32 -21.71 -15.96
N ASN A 5 26.09 -21.28 -15.75
CA ASN A 5 25.49 -20.14 -16.49
C ASN A 5 26.19 -18.83 -16.10
N THR A 6 27.18 -18.44 -16.89
CA THR A 6 27.92 -17.18 -16.73
C THR A 6 27.17 -15.94 -17.29
N SER A 7 25.97 -16.15 -17.84
CA SER A 7 25.20 -15.05 -18.48
C SER A 7 24.47 -14.12 -17.53
N THR A 8 24.25 -14.53 -16.28
CA THR A 8 23.47 -13.72 -15.30
C THR A 8 24.32 -12.67 -14.57
N LEU A 9 25.64 -12.82 -14.58
CA LEU A 9 26.53 -11.88 -13.90
C LEU A 9 26.88 -10.63 -14.76
N LEU A 10 26.73 -10.72 -16.08
CA LEU A 10 27.03 -9.61 -16.98
C LEU A 10 25.93 -8.55 -17.03
N LEU A 11 24.68 -8.88 -16.70
CA LEU A 11 23.61 -7.90 -16.65
C LEU A 11 23.68 -7.00 -15.38
N ALA A 12 24.19 -7.52 -14.29
CA ALA A 12 24.34 -6.77 -13.05
C ALA A 12 25.48 -5.74 -13.09
N SER A 13 26.51 -5.99 -13.90
CA SER A 13 27.66 -5.09 -14.01
C SER A 13 27.45 -3.91 -14.99
N ALA A 14 26.50 -4.02 -15.91
CA ALA A 14 26.21 -2.95 -16.88
C ALA A 14 25.38 -1.79 -16.28
N ILE A 15 24.72 -2.02 -15.15
CA ILE A 15 23.89 -1.01 -14.49
C ILE A 15 24.74 -0.01 -13.67
N PHE A 16 25.97 -0.38 -13.29
CA PHE A 16 26.82 0.43 -12.42
C PHE A 16 27.67 1.49 -13.14
N SER A 17 27.64 1.57 -14.46
CA SER A 17 28.53 2.46 -15.25
C SER A 17 27.86 3.72 -15.79
N ILE A 18 26.59 3.98 -15.48
CA ILE A 18 25.94 5.22 -15.90
C ILE A 18 26.16 6.29 -14.82
N THR A 19 27.41 6.78 -14.71
CA THR A 19 27.70 8.04 -14.02
C THR A 19 27.38 9.19 -14.96
N THR A 20 26.11 9.45 -15.21
CA THR A 20 25.71 10.74 -15.75
C THR A 20 25.65 11.71 -14.56
N ASN A 21 26.14 12.94 -14.77
CA ASN A 21 25.92 14.07 -13.86
C ASN A 21 24.41 14.41 -13.86
N ALA A 22 23.59 13.49 -13.37
CA ALA A 22 22.19 13.74 -13.09
C ALA A 22 22.17 14.73 -11.94
N GLN A 23 21.55 15.86 -12.13
CA GLN A 23 21.30 16.81 -11.06
C GLN A 23 20.22 16.18 -10.18
N ALA A 24 20.68 15.30 -9.29
CA ALA A 24 19.83 14.62 -8.33
C ALA A 24 19.23 15.67 -7.39
N GLU A 25 18.02 15.40 -6.96
CA GLU A 25 17.35 16.15 -5.91
C GLU A 25 18.34 16.42 -4.76
N MET A 26 18.40 17.66 -4.29
CA MET A 26 19.39 18.07 -3.28
C MET A 26 19.15 17.32 -1.97
N PRO A 27 20.23 16.97 -1.22
CA PRO A 27 20.05 16.45 0.14
C PRO A 27 19.22 17.41 0.97
N GLY A 28 18.23 16.88 1.70
CA GLY A 28 17.37 17.72 2.51
C GLY A 28 16.05 17.06 2.89
N PHE A 29 15.25 17.81 3.63
CA PHE A 29 13.89 17.40 3.94
C PHE A 29 12.98 17.57 2.74
N TYR A 30 12.00 16.70 2.64
CA TYR A 30 10.91 16.83 1.66
C TYR A 30 9.58 16.37 2.24
N ALA A 31 8.50 16.92 1.70
CA ALA A 31 7.14 16.48 1.95
C ALA A 31 6.46 16.13 0.64
N GLY A 32 5.62 15.11 0.65
CA GLY A 32 4.91 14.65 -0.54
C GLY A 32 3.46 14.33 -0.28
N ALA A 33 2.65 14.44 -1.32
CA ALA A 33 1.26 14.04 -1.33
C ALA A 33 1.00 13.20 -2.58
N GLN A 34 0.32 12.07 -2.40
CA GLN A 34 -0.02 11.13 -3.46
C GLN A 34 -1.50 10.80 -3.40
N LEU A 35 -2.13 10.70 -4.57
CA LEU A 35 -3.51 10.26 -4.73
C LEU A 35 -3.53 9.09 -5.71
N GLY A 36 -4.34 8.08 -5.43
CA GLY A 36 -4.39 6.90 -6.27
C GLY A 36 -5.43 5.89 -5.82
N TYR A 37 -5.28 4.69 -6.33
CA TYR A 37 -6.18 3.58 -6.05
C TYR A 37 -5.44 2.46 -5.33
N ALA A 38 -6.03 1.99 -4.23
CA ALA A 38 -5.58 0.79 -3.55
C ALA A 38 -6.47 -0.39 -3.94
N ASN A 39 -5.83 -1.49 -4.32
CA ASN A 39 -6.48 -2.78 -4.55
C ASN A 39 -6.14 -3.72 -3.39
N ASN A 40 -7.14 -4.04 -2.59
CA ASN A 40 -6.99 -4.94 -1.46
C ASN A 40 -7.33 -6.37 -1.91
N HIS A 41 -6.38 -7.30 -1.75
CA HIS A 41 -6.56 -8.72 -2.08
C HIS A 41 -7.34 -9.42 -0.97
N ILE A 42 -8.64 -9.12 -0.86
CA ILE A 42 -9.53 -9.78 0.09
C ILE A 42 -9.96 -11.12 -0.50
N ASN A 43 -9.57 -12.22 0.14
CA ASN A 43 -10.07 -13.54 -0.22
C ASN A 43 -11.51 -13.65 0.29
N THR A 44 -12.46 -13.90 -0.61
CA THR A 44 -13.90 -14.07 -0.32
C THR A 44 -14.24 -15.31 0.53
N THR A 45 -13.24 -16.07 0.93
CA THR A 45 -13.36 -17.25 1.81
C THR A 45 -13.20 -16.94 3.30
N ASP A 46 -12.98 -15.69 3.70
CA ASP A 46 -12.99 -15.32 5.12
C ASP A 46 -14.43 -15.37 5.62
N LEU A 47 -14.83 -16.57 6.03
CA LEU A 47 -16.12 -16.90 6.61
C LEU A 47 -16.30 -16.11 7.92
N VAL A 48 -17.28 -15.25 7.95
CA VAL A 48 -17.78 -14.69 9.20
C VAL A 48 -18.52 -15.80 9.94
N THR A 49 -17.86 -16.40 10.92
CA THR A 49 -18.50 -17.35 11.85
C THR A 49 -19.38 -16.55 12.80
N VAL A 50 -20.69 -16.60 12.57
CA VAL A 50 -21.67 -16.13 13.53
C VAL A 50 -21.79 -17.21 14.61
N ASN A 51 -21.37 -16.91 15.84
CA ASN A 51 -21.53 -17.83 16.98
C ASN A 51 -23.02 -18.19 17.18
N ASN A 52 -23.29 -19.49 17.20
CA ASN A 52 -24.56 -20.21 17.42
C ASN A 52 -25.37 -20.57 16.17
N GLY A 53 -24.74 -21.16 15.21
CA GLY A 53 -25.40 -21.80 14.08
C GLY A 53 -24.56 -21.65 12.84
N THR A 54 -24.18 -22.76 12.25
CA THR A 54 -23.42 -22.88 11.03
C THR A 54 -24.14 -22.21 9.84
N SER A 55 -24.05 -20.91 9.74
CA SER A 55 -24.45 -20.16 8.54
C SER A 55 -23.24 -19.40 8.04
N SER A 56 -22.52 -20.01 7.12
CA SER A 56 -21.47 -19.33 6.36
C SER A 56 -22.15 -18.37 5.38
N VAL A 57 -22.09 -17.09 5.67
CA VAL A 57 -22.50 -16.05 4.72
C VAL A 57 -21.31 -15.82 3.78
N LEU A 58 -21.41 -16.32 2.55
CA LEU A 58 -20.52 -15.95 1.48
C LEU A 58 -20.75 -14.47 1.17
N LEU A 59 -19.75 -13.63 1.44
CA LEU A 59 -19.76 -12.21 1.09
C LEU A 59 -19.26 -12.04 -0.35
N PRO A 60 -20.12 -11.93 -1.37
CA PRO A 60 -19.68 -11.72 -2.73
C PRO A 60 -19.22 -10.28 -2.90
N GLY A 61 -17.92 -10.11 -3.27
CA GLY A 61 -17.45 -8.93 -3.97
C GLY A 61 -17.46 -7.63 -3.20
N LEU A 62 -16.61 -7.50 -2.17
CA LEU A 62 -16.16 -6.19 -1.74
C LEU A 62 -15.51 -5.47 -2.94
N ASN A 63 -15.88 -4.21 -3.19
CA ASN A 63 -15.11 -3.39 -4.13
C ASN A 63 -13.67 -3.30 -3.60
N ASN A 64 -12.78 -4.06 -4.20
CA ASN A 64 -11.38 -4.15 -3.80
C ASN A 64 -10.59 -2.88 -4.16
N ILE A 65 -11.17 -2.00 -4.97
CA ILE A 65 -10.52 -0.78 -5.46
C ILE A 65 -11.03 0.41 -4.66
N LEU A 66 -10.16 1.01 -3.87
CA LEU A 66 -10.47 2.13 -3.01
C LEU A 66 -9.64 3.36 -3.40
N LEU A 67 -10.30 4.51 -3.54
CA LEU A 67 -9.59 5.79 -3.62
C LEU A 67 -8.79 6.00 -2.34
N THR A 68 -7.52 6.26 -2.46
CA THR A 68 -6.57 6.30 -1.36
C THR A 68 -5.65 7.49 -1.53
N TYR A 69 -5.37 8.22 -0.45
CA TYR A 69 -4.33 9.24 -0.45
C TYR A 69 -3.21 8.85 0.51
N ARG A 70 -2.02 9.34 0.21
CA ARG A 70 -0.83 9.16 1.05
C ARG A 70 -0.12 10.50 1.21
N LEU A 71 0.17 10.86 2.44
CA LEU A 71 1.05 11.97 2.80
C LEU A 71 2.38 11.39 3.25
N SER A 72 3.46 12.01 2.88
CA SER A 72 4.80 11.57 3.26
C SER A 72 5.68 12.74 3.68
N PHE A 73 6.60 12.43 4.57
CA PHE A 73 7.67 13.33 4.99
C PHE A 73 8.96 12.52 5.03
N GLY A 74 10.02 13.04 4.44
CA GLY A 74 11.28 12.32 4.32
C GLY A 74 12.50 13.21 4.40
N TYR A 75 13.63 12.55 4.53
CA TYR A 75 14.94 13.15 4.43
C TYR A 75 15.77 12.40 3.41
N GLN A 76 16.28 13.12 2.43
CA GLN A 76 17.20 12.61 1.44
C GLN A 76 18.61 12.87 1.92
N PHE A 77 19.40 11.80 2.09
CA PHE A 77 20.78 11.88 2.59
C PHE A 77 21.76 12.30 1.49
N ASP A 78 21.53 11.71 0.32
CA ASP A 78 22.32 11.95 -0.89
C ASP A 78 21.46 11.70 -2.14
N GLN A 79 22.08 11.74 -3.31
CA GLN A 79 21.38 11.51 -4.58
C GLN A 79 20.83 10.08 -4.76
N TYR A 80 21.18 9.12 -3.88
CA TYR A 80 20.81 7.70 -4.02
C TYR A 80 19.92 7.20 -2.90
N TRP A 81 19.90 7.87 -1.72
CA TRP A 81 19.22 7.34 -0.54
C TRP A 81 18.39 8.38 0.19
N ALA A 82 17.20 7.96 0.55
CA ALA A 82 16.32 8.72 1.43
C ALA A 82 15.62 7.80 2.42
N MET A 83 15.16 8.38 3.52
CA MET A 83 14.24 7.74 4.46
C MET A 83 12.93 8.51 4.45
N GLU A 84 11.81 7.79 4.44
CA GLU A 84 10.49 8.38 4.29
C GLU A 84 9.53 7.77 5.31
N PHE A 85 8.83 8.64 6.03
CA PHE A 85 7.66 8.31 6.83
C PHE A 85 6.40 8.66 6.05
N GLY A 86 5.42 7.76 6.00
CA GLY A 86 4.18 7.94 5.27
C GLY A 86 2.94 7.68 6.13
N TYR A 87 1.89 8.43 5.86
CA TYR A 87 0.54 8.18 6.33
C TYR A 87 -0.36 7.92 5.12
N ARG A 88 -0.99 6.76 5.08
CA ARG A 88 -1.94 6.36 4.03
C ARG A 88 -3.32 6.23 4.62
N HIS A 89 -4.30 6.81 3.95
CA HIS A 89 -5.70 6.69 4.30
C HIS A 89 -6.46 6.04 3.16
N PHE A 90 -7.12 4.94 3.47
CA PHE A 90 -8.00 4.23 2.55
C PHE A 90 -9.42 4.75 2.74
N ASN A 91 -10.06 5.15 1.66
CA ASN A 91 -11.43 5.61 1.72
C ASN A 91 -12.37 4.47 2.17
N ASN A 92 -13.53 4.83 2.69
CA ASN A 92 -14.49 3.89 3.24
C ASN A 92 -14.97 2.90 2.17
N SER A 93 -14.89 1.60 2.48
CA SER A 93 -15.61 0.57 1.75
C SER A 93 -16.89 0.28 2.50
N ASN A 94 -18.02 0.59 1.91
CA ASN A 94 -19.33 0.26 2.43
C ASN A 94 -19.88 -0.94 1.64
N MET A 95 -20.34 -1.94 2.35
CA MET A 95 -20.96 -3.11 1.79
C MET A 95 -22.34 -3.28 2.42
N SER A 96 -23.35 -3.48 1.59
CA SER A 96 -24.68 -3.83 2.01
C SER A 96 -25.11 -5.07 1.23
N ILE A 97 -25.42 -6.13 1.94
CA ILE A 97 -25.93 -7.37 1.37
C ILE A 97 -27.22 -7.69 2.07
N GLY A 98 -28.25 -8.00 1.30
CA GLY A 98 -29.54 -8.41 1.83
C GLY A 98 -30.23 -9.42 0.93
N ASN A 99 -30.97 -10.32 1.54
CA ASN A 99 -31.97 -11.15 0.90
C ASN A 99 -33.21 -11.21 1.81
N ASN A 100 -34.20 -11.99 1.44
CA ASN A 100 -35.49 -12.11 2.22
C ASN A 100 -35.30 -12.60 3.66
N ASN A 101 -34.10 -13.10 4.03
CA ASN A 101 -33.85 -13.71 5.34
C ASN A 101 -32.89 -12.92 6.22
N TYR A 102 -32.04 -12.04 5.64
CA TYR A 102 -31.08 -11.22 6.39
C TYR A 102 -30.65 -9.95 5.63
N ILE A 103 -30.24 -8.96 6.39
CA ILE A 103 -29.54 -7.77 5.90
C ILE A 103 -28.22 -7.67 6.68
N ALA A 104 -27.10 -7.57 5.97
CA ALA A 104 -25.78 -7.34 6.54
C ALA A 104 -25.19 -6.06 5.96
N ASN A 105 -24.79 -5.14 6.83
CA ASN A 105 -24.09 -3.93 6.47
C ASN A 105 -22.70 -3.96 7.10
N ALA A 106 -21.67 -3.75 6.32
CA ALA A 106 -20.30 -3.65 6.79
C ALA A 106 -19.67 -2.36 6.24
N SER A 107 -18.96 -1.66 7.10
CA SER A 107 -18.16 -0.49 6.75
C SER A 107 -16.75 -0.69 7.27
N THR A 108 -15.76 -0.55 6.38
CA THR A 108 -14.35 -0.66 6.75
C THR A 108 -13.64 0.63 6.45
N LYS A 109 -13.03 1.21 7.49
CA LYS A 109 -12.11 2.34 7.40
C LYS A 109 -10.73 1.84 7.76
N SER A 110 -9.74 2.14 6.94
CA SER A 110 -8.38 1.71 7.21
C SER A 110 -7.40 2.85 7.06
N SER A 111 -6.38 2.84 7.88
CA SER A 111 -5.22 3.72 7.74
C SER A 111 -3.95 2.92 7.97
N ALA A 112 -2.86 3.38 7.38
CA ALA A 112 -1.55 2.80 7.56
C ALA A 112 -0.49 3.89 7.76
N PHE A 113 0.44 3.63 8.66
CA PHE A 113 1.67 4.39 8.79
C PHE A 113 2.80 3.52 8.25
N ASP A 114 3.66 4.09 7.43
CA ASP A 114 4.80 3.37 6.89
C ASP A 114 6.12 4.11 7.15
N LEU A 115 7.18 3.34 7.36
CA LEU A 115 8.55 3.82 7.43
C LEU A 115 9.36 3.05 6.40
N THR A 116 9.92 3.76 5.43
CA THR A 116 10.60 3.15 4.28
C THR A 116 11.95 3.79 4.01
N ALA A 117 12.92 2.95 3.63
CA ALA A 117 14.13 3.38 2.94
C ALA A 117 13.79 3.48 1.44
N LYS A 118 14.19 4.58 0.79
CA LYS A 118 14.01 4.85 -0.64
C LYS A 118 15.39 4.86 -1.28
N GLY A 119 15.63 3.88 -2.18
CA GLY A 119 16.80 3.87 -3.05
C GLY A 119 16.45 4.54 -4.36
N ILE A 120 17.26 5.50 -4.81
CA ILE A 120 17.02 6.35 -5.97
C ILE A 120 18.10 6.07 -7.02
N LEU A 121 17.69 5.85 -8.26
CA LEU A 121 18.57 5.68 -9.40
C LEU A 121 18.31 6.84 -10.40
N PRO A 122 19.13 7.87 -10.42
CA PRO A 122 19.02 8.93 -11.42
C PRO A 122 19.29 8.36 -12.81
N VAL A 123 18.34 8.50 -13.73
CA VAL A 123 18.46 8.04 -15.12
C VAL A 123 18.86 9.20 -16.02
N THR A 124 18.31 10.37 -15.77
CA THR A 124 18.66 11.62 -16.45
C THR A 124 18.66 12.79 -15.45
N CYS A 125 19.02 13.99 -15.89
CA CYS A 125 18.93 15.19 -15.04
C CYS A 125 17.55 15.50 -14.49
N LYS A 126 16.48 14.90 -15.04
CA LYS A 126 15.10 15.14 -14.61
C LYS A 126 14.35 13.88 -14.26
N LEU A 127 14.85 12.71 -14.63
CA LEU A 127 14.17 11.44 -14.47
C LEU A 127 14.96 10.54 -13.52
N ALA A 128 14.31 10.06 -12.49
CA ALA A 128 14.84 9.05 -11.58
C ALA A 128 13.87 7.88 -11.42
N LEU A 129 14.42 6.69 -11.30
CA LEU A 129 13.70 5.51 -10.83
C LEU A 129 13.96 5.36 -9.34
N TYR A 130 13.00 4.82 -8.60
CA TYR A 130 13.25 4.52 -7.21
C TYR A 130 12.57 3.22 -6.76
N ALA A 131 13.14 2.64 -5.74
CA ALA A 131 12.57 1.52 -5.01
C ALA A 131 12.44 1.87 -3.53
N LYS A 132 11.38 1.39 -2.89
CA LYS A 132 11.14 1.56 -1.46
C LYS A 132 11.04 0.21 -0.78
N LEU A 133 11.59 0.10 0.43
CA LEU A 133 11.48 -1.07 1.30
C LEU A 133 11.32 -0.62 2.74
N GLY A 134 10.40 -1.23 3.49
CA GLY A 134 10.16 -0.84 4.86
C GLY A 134 9.08 -1.66 5.55
N ILE A 135 8.51 -1.06 6.56
CA ILE A 135 7.44 -1.63 7.38
C ILE A 135 6.24 -0.69 7.39
N ALA A 136 5.06 -1.27 7.42
CA ALA A 136 3.78 -0.56 7.52
C ALA A 136 2.99 -1.05 8.72
N TYR A 137 2.52 -0.12 9.54
CA TYR A 137 1.61 -0.38 10.64
C TYR A 137 0.19 -0.08 10.21
N LEU A 138 -0.61 -1.13 10.05
CA LEU A 138 -2.00 -1.03 9.63
C LEU A 138 -2.93 -0.90 10.84
N ARG A 139 -3.91 -0.03 10.69
CA ARG A 139 -5.00 0.21 11.65
C ARG A 139 -6.35 0.04 10.94
N PRO A 140 -6.79 -1.21 10.71
CA PRO A 140 -8.12 -1.45 10.19
C PRO A 140 -9.15 -1.13 11.29
N ASN A 141 -10.25 -0.50 10.88
CA ASN A 141 -11.41 -0.27 11.70
C ASN A 141 -12.64 -0.77 10.92
N SER A 142 -13.07 -1.98 11.22
CA SER A 142 -14.22 -2.60 10.56
C SER A 142 -15.39 -2.62 11.54
N GLN A 143 -16.54 -2.09 11.11
CA GLN A 143 -17.80 -2.13 11.82
C GLN A 143 -18.82 -2.84 10.94
N GLY A 144 -19.53 -3.79 11.50
CA GLY A 144 -20.58 -4.51 10.78
C GLY A 144 -21.79 -4.74 11.65
N ALA A 145 -22.98 -4.70 11.05
CA ALA A 145 -24.23 -5.09 11.67
C ALA A 145 -24.94 -6.12 10.79
N VAL A 146 -25.42 -7.19 11.38
CA VAL A 146 -26.20 -8.23 10.73
C VAL A 146 -27.57 -8.30 11.41
N LEU A 147 -28.62 -8.22 10.62
CA LEU A 147 -30.00 -8.42 11.05
C LEU A 147 -30.53 -9.64 10.30
N THR A 148 -31.01 -10.64 11.05
CA THR A 148 -31.72 -11.79 10.50
C THR A 148 -33.21 -11.70 10.83
N PHE A 149 -34.08 -12.10 9.92
CA PHE A 149 -35.53 -11.95 10.09
C PHE A 149 -36.21 -13.19 10.67
N ASN A 150 -35.55 -14.35 10.55
CA ASN A 150 -36.16 -15.60 11.10
C ASN A 150 -35.04 -16.62 11.50
N PRO A 151 -34.78 -16.88 12.80
CA PRO A 151 -35.22 -16.11 13.98
C PRO A 151 -34.60 -14.73 14.01
N SER A 152 -35.26 -13.75 14.61
CA SER A 152 -34.73 -12.38 14.70
C SER A 152 -33.51 -12.35 15.60
N TYR A 153 -32.37 -12.10 15.00
CA TYR A 153 -31.08 -11.93 15.67
C TYR A 153 -30.42 -10.68 15.16
N SER A 154 -29.89 -9.88 16.06
CA SER A 154 -29.05 -8.73 15.71
C SER A 154 -27.66 -8.90 16.32
N GLY A 155 -26.63 -8.82 15.51
CA GLY A 155 -25.24 -8.89 15.94
C GLY A 155 -24.43 -7.73 15.40
N THR A 156 -23.50 -7.20 16.18
CA THR A 156 -22.52 -6.23 15.74
C THR A 156 -21.14 -6.88 15.73
N MET A 157 -20.39 -6.69 14.66
CA MET A 157 -19.01 -7.16 14.54
C MET A 157 -18.08 -5.95 14.57
N ASN A 158 -17.21 -5.92 15.55
CA ASN A 158 -16.10 -4.97 15.62
C ASN A 158 -14.81 -5.77 15.58
N SER A 159 -14.03 -5.62 14.53
CA SER A 159 -12.72 -6.25 14.43
C SER A 159 -11.64 -5.18 14.32
N TYR A 160 -10.70 -5.20 15.25
CA TYR A 160 -9.55 -4.31 15.28
C TYR A 160 -8.26 -5.14 15.36
N ALA A 161 -7.81 -5.66 14.25
CA ALA A 161 -6.47 -6.25 14.17
C ALA A 161 -5.48 -5.16 13.76
N LYS A 162 -4.61 -4.77 14.67
CA LYS A 162 -3.45 -3.93 14.37
C LYS A 162 -2.30 -4.83 13.98
N THR A 163 -1.75 -4.65 12.78
CA THR A 163 -0.68 -5.50 12.27
C THR A 163 0.48 -4.68 11.74
N LEU A 164 1.68 -5.20 11.95
CA LEU A 164 2.91 -4.68 11.34
C LEU A 164 3.25 -5.59 10.17
N GLU A 165 3.31 -5.01 8.97
CA GLU A 165 3.50 -5.77 7.72
C GLU A 165 4.64 -5.16 6.91
N PRO A 166 5.42 -5.96 6.15
CA PRO A 166 6.43 -5.43 5.26
C PRO A 166 5.76 -4.66 4.11
N THR A 167 6.42 -3.58 3.70
CA THR A 167 5.99 -2.80 2.55
C THR A 167 7.16 -2.59 1.60
N PHE A 168 6.87 -2.64 0.31
CA PHE A 168 7.82 -2.35 -0.74
C PHE A 168 7.12 -1.62 -1.89
N GLY A 169 7.89 -0.93 -2.69
CA GLY A 169 7.35 -0.19 -3.81
C GLY A 169 8.40 0.16 -4.85
N LEU A 170 7.91 0.51 -6.02
CA LEU A 170 8.68 1.00 -7.14
C LEU A 170 8.03 2.27 -7.66
N GLY A 171 8.83 3.17 -8.24
CA GLY A 171 8.25 4.36 -8.84
C GLY A 171 9.23 5.08 -9.75
N ILE A 172 8.67 6.08 -10.40
CA ILE A 172 9.36 6.99 -11.31
C ILE A 172 9.12 8.39 -10.80
N SER A 173 10.16 9.19 -10.72
CA SER A 173 10.14 10.60 -10.35
C SER A 173 10.60 11.44 -11.54
N TYR A 174 9.85 12.50 -11.84
CA TYR A 174 10.20 13.46 -12.88
C TYR A 174 10.22 14.88 -12.30
N ALA A 175 11.38 15.53 -12.34
CA ALA A 175 11.57 16.87 -11.82
C ALA A 175 10.97 17.92 -12.77
N LEU A 176 9.78 18.45 -12.42
CA LEU A 176 9.20 19.61 -13.11
C LEU A 176 10.01 20.87 -12.85
N LYS A 177 10.43 21.05 -11.59
CA LYS A 177 11.35 22.05 -11.10
C LYS A 177 12.38 21.35 -10.22
N PRO A 178 13.55 21.95 -9.95
CA PRO A 178 14.58 21.31 -9.13
C PRO A 178 14.09 20.80 -7.78
N ASN A 179 13.10 21.47 -7.19
CA ASN A 179 12.53 21.13 -5.88
C ASN A 179 11.11 20.56 -5.93
N VAL A 180 10.54 20.32 -7.11
CA VAL A 180 9.14 19.86 -7.28
C VAL A 180 9.09 18.71 -8.28
N PRO A 181 9.40 17.48 -7.88
CA PRO A 181 9.16 16.32 -8.71
C PRO A 181 7.70 15.86 -8.66
N ILE A 182 7.23 15.31 -9.78
CA ILE A 182 6.03 14.48 -9.87
C ILE A 182 6.48 13.03 -9.78
N GLU A 183 5.75 12.23 -9.04
CA GLU A 183 6.03 10.81 -8.84
C GLU A 183 4.86 9.95 -9.30
N PHE A 184 5.14 8.89 -10.05
CA PHE A 184 4.23 7.77 -10.24
C PHE A 184 4.78 6.56 -9.49
N SER A 185 3.95 5.92 -8.67
CA SER A 185 4.39 4.83 -7.81
C SER A 185 3.41 3.68 -7.74
N TRP A 186 3.97 2.49 -7.59
CA TRP A 186 3.30 1.31 -7.11
C TRP A 186 3.92 0.92 -5.77
N ASN A 187 3.07 0.72 -4.75
CA ASN A 187 3.49 0.30 -3.42
C ASN A 187 2.63 -0.86 -2.96
N ARG A 188 3.25 -1.88 -2.40
CA ARG A 188 2.59 -3.05 -1.86
C ARG A 188 2.85 -3.18 -0.37
N ILE A 189 1.77 -3.40 0.38
CA ILE A 189 1.84 -3.91 1.75
C ILE A 189 1.55 -5.40 1.64
N GLN A 190 2.51 -6.23 2.05
CA GLN A 190 2.43 -7.66 1.92
C GLN A 190 1.98 -8.27 3.23
N LYS A 191 0.87 -9.01 3.22
CA LYS A 191 0.42 -9.81 4.38
C LYS A 191 1.49 -10.82 4.77
N MET A 192 1.91 -10.80 6.03
CA MET A 192 2.75 -11.83 6.65
C MET A 192 2.05 -12.35 7.91
N GLY A 193 1.43 -13.54 7.82
CA GLY A 193 0.78 -14.18 8.96
C GLY A 193 -0.55 -14.85 8.64
N GLY A 194 -1.23 -15.32 9.68
CA GLY A 194 -2.46 -16.10 9.59
C GLY A 194 -3.71 -15.29 9.19
N SER A 195 -4.89 -15.90 9.36
CA SER A 195 -6.20 -15.35 8.95
C SER A 195 -6.55 -14.00 9.60
N ASN A 196 -6.00 -13.70 10.77
CA ASN A 196 -6.31 -12.47 11.51
C ASN A 196 -5.51 -11.22 11.05
N HIS A 197 -4.62 -11.36 10.06
CA HIS A 197 -3.85 -10.26 9.51
C HIS A 197 -4.60 -9.57 8.37
N ALA A 198 -4.37 -8.26 8.23
CA ALA A 198 -4.93 -7.48 7.13
C ALA A 198 -4.52 -8.07 5.77
N PRO A 199 -5.40 -8.03 4.75
CA PRO A 199 -5.08 -8.53 3.42
C PRO A 199 -3.95 -7.71 2.78
N SER A 200 -3.22 -8.31 1.84
CA SER A 200 -2.24 -7.58 1.02
C SER A 200 -2.94 -6.47 0.24
N SER A 201 -2.26 -5.34 0.07
CA SER A 201 -2.80 -4.16 -0.62
C SER A 201 -1.79 -3.61 -1.61
N ASP A 202 -2.21 -3.44 -2.85
CA ASP A 202 -1.46 -2.74 -3.90
C ASP A 202 -2.00 -1.32 -4.05
N PHE A 203 -1.12 -0.33 -4.00
CA PHE A 203 -1.45 1.09 -4.15
C PHE A 203 -0.73 1.69 -5.35
N TYR A 204 -1.50 2.12 -6.34
CA TYR A 204 -1.03 2.83 -7.53
C TYR A 204 -1.37 4.30 -7.38
N ALA A 205 -0.37 5.16 -7.44
CA ALA A 205 -0.54 6.56 -7.13
C ALA A 205 0.27 7.49 -8.02
N LEU A 206 -0.31 8.66 -8.25
CA LEU A 206 0.36 9.83 -8.77
C LEU A 206 0.50 10.85 -7.64
N GLY A 207 1.63 11.50 -7.55
CA GLY A 207 1.88 12.46 -6.49
C GLY A 207 2.86 13.54 -6.86
N VAL A 208 3.04 14.45 -5.95
CA VAL A 208 4.01 15.53 -6.01
C VAL A 208 4.75 15.61 -4.69
N SER A 209 6.04 15.89 -4.75
CA SER A 209 6.86 16.16 -3.58
C SER A 209 7.46 17.56 -3.66
N TYR A 210 7.77 18.13 -2.51
CA TYR A 210 8.46 19.41 -2.40
C TYR A 210 9.70 19.25 -1.51
N TYR A 211 10.85 19.60 -2.04
CA TYR A 211 12.15 19.59 -1.36
C TYR A 211 12.43 20.96 -0.77
N PHE A 212 12.82 21.01 0.49
CA PHE A 212 13.04 22.24 1.27
C PHE A 212 14.51 22.70 1.27
N GLY A 213 15.34 22.11 0.43
CA GLY A 213 16.76 22.45 0.32
C GLY A 213 17.09 23.39 -0.81
#